data_3ade60515587b38df4446de15bde2b86
#
_entry.id   3ade60515587b38df4446de15bde2b86
#
_cell.length_a   1.000
_cell.length_b   1.000
_cell.length_c   1.000
_cell.angle_alpha   90.00
_cell.angle_beta   90.00
_cell.angle_gamma   90.00
#
_symmetry.space_group_name_H-M   'P 1'
#
loop_
_entity.id
_entity.type
_entity.pdbx_description
1 polymer ?
#
loop_
_entity_poly.entity_id
_entity_poly.type
_entity_poly.pdbx_seq_one_letter_code
_entity_poly.pdbx_strand_id
1 'polypeptide(L)'
;MGKYTEFETRKQSWFDEANFKGFNFAIPMKTLAIYCVDPRASDIPQAVAGYLGDEVYPGEMILDEAGNRVGSTRTIFTVTNGGGRAATALMTVAEMDYLFNVQNVVVVHHSFCGTSSFMPERLFKKFHDAYHADISTLFDQESVAIPDFEQSLQHDLELLRSSPAVPRHVKLYGFFYEINSGRLIEVLRDIPALTAA
;
A
#
# COMPACT_ATOMS: atom_id res chain seq x y z
N MET A 1 25.30 11.35 -21.03
CA MET A 1 24.72 11.57 -19.71
C MET A 1 23.23 11.81 -19.89
N GLY A 2 22.35 11.15 -19.13
CA GLY A 2 20.90 11.33 -19.27
C GLY A 2 20.47 12.74 -18.84
N LYS A 3 19.39 13.28 -19.44
CA LYS A 3 18.89 14.66 -19.22
C LYS A 3 18.59 14.98 -17.75
N TYR A 4 18.29 13.97 -16.92
CA TYR A 4 17.86 14.13 -15.52
C TYR A 4 18.86 13.52 -14.51
N THR A 5 20.10 13.29 -14.94
CA THR A 5 21.15 12.67 -14.12
C THR A 5 21.44 13.44 -12.82
N GLU A 6 21.30 14.77 -12.85
CA GLU A 6 21.47 15.65 -11.70
C GLU A 6 20.43 15.45 -10.59
N PHE A 7 19.28 14.83 -10.90
CA PHE A 7 18.22 14.56 -9.94
C PHE A 7 18.25 13.12 -9.39
N GLU A 8 19.17 12.28 -9.87
CA GLU A 8 19.30 10.90 -9.38
C GLU A 8 19.91 10.89 -7.97
N THR A 9 19.18 10.34 -7.00
CA THR A 9 19.60 10.29 -5.58
C THR A 9 21.00 9.71 -5.41
N ARG A 10 21.29 8.55 -6.01
CA ARG A 10 22.59 7.86 -5.87
C ARG A 10 23.78 8.60 -6.52
N LYS A 11 23.51 9.68 -7.22
CA LYS A 11 24.57 10.54 -7.82
C LYS A 11 24.81 11.82 -7.06
N GLN A 12 24.06 12.01 -5.97
CA GLN A 12 24.23 13.18 -5.11
C GLN A 12 25.48 12.99 -4.22
N SER A 13 26.15 14.09 -3.93
CA SER A 13 27.36 14.08 -3.09
C SER A 13 27.09 13.67 -1.62
N TRP A 14 25.85 13.79 -1.19
CA TRP A 14 25.39 13.41 0.15
C TRP A 14 24.92 11.95 0.24
N PHE A 15 24.79 11.23 -0.89
CA PHE A 15 24.30 9.86 -0.90
C PHE A 15 25.39 8.89 -0.44
N ASP A 16 25.08 8.10 0.57
CA ASP A 16 25.91 7.03 1.10
C ASP A 16 25.12 5.71 1.04
N GLU A 17 25.48 4.84 0.11
CA GLU A 17 24.81 3.54 -0.08
C GLU A 17 24.90 2.63 1.13
N ALA A 18 26.02 2.70 1.87
CA ALA A 18 26.24 1.88 3.06
C ALA A 18 25.37 2.32 4.25
N ASN A 19 24.98 3.61 4.29
CA ASN A 19 24.19 4.21 5.37
C ASN A 19 22.86 4.79 4.86
N PHE A 20 22.25 4.16 3.88
CA PHE A 20 21.03 4.62 3.20
C PHE A 20 19.80 4.87 4.12
N LYS A 21 19.95 4.75 5.42
CA LYS A 21 18.95 5.12 6.43
C LYS A 21 18.62 6.63 6.49
N GLY A 22 19.26 7.46 5.68
CA GLY A 22 19.08 8.91 5.69
C GLY A 22 17.66 9.39 5.42
N PHE A 23 16.85 8.65 4.67
CA PHE A 23 15.44 9.00 4.46
C PHE A 23 14.56 8.83 5.69
N ASN A 24 14.88 7.93 6.62
CA ASN A 24 14.09 7.70 7.82
C ASN A 24 14.01 8.93 8.75
N PHE A 25 14.98 9.85 8.65
CA PHE A 25 14.94 11.12 9.39
C PHE A 25 14.09 12.17 8.69
N ALA A 26 14.06 12.15 7.34
CA ALA A 26 13.30 13.10 6.55
C ALA A 26 11.83 12.71 6.41
N ILE A 27 11.53 11.40 6.40
CA ILE A 27 10.19 10.85 6.20
C ILE A 27 10.02 9.64 7.15
N PRO A 28 9.41 9.81 8.32
CA PRO A 28 9.30 8.77 9.35
C PRO A 28 8.21 7.75 9.02
N MET A 29 8.32 7.08 7.87
CA MET A 29 7.36 6.10 7.42
C MET A 29 7.31 4.89 8.35
N LYS A 30 6.11 4.50 8.80
CA LYS A 30 5.88 3.29 9.60
C LYS A 30 4.88 2.34 8.94
N THR A 31 3.91 2.88 8.24
CA THR A 31 2.75 2.15 7.72
C THR A 31 2.57 2.37 6.23
N LEU A 32 2.31 1.28 5.51
CA LEU A 32 1.88 1.29 4.12
C LEU A 32 0.41 0.91 4.04
N ALA A 33 -0.45 1.83 3.59
CA ALA A 33 -1.87 1.60 3.36
C ALA A 33 -2.14 1.32 1.88
N ILE A 34 -2.69 0.14 1.59
CA ILE A 34 -3.09 -0.32 0.27
C ILE A 34 -4.62 -0.20 0.18
N TYR A 35 -5.14 0.62 -0.73
CA TYR A 35 -6.58 0.84 -0.85
C TYR A 35 -7.00 1.21 -2.28
N CYS A 36 -8.31 1.31 -2.52
CA CYS A 36 -8.85 1.52 -3.84
C CYS A 36 -8.57 2.94 -4.38
N VAL A 37 -8.37 3.04 -5.71
CA VAL A 37 -8.27 4.33 -6.44
C VAL A 37 -9.58 5.12 -6.47
N ASP A 38 -10.69 4.58 -5.98
CA ASP A 38 -11.99 5.26 -5.93
C ASP A 38 -11.88 6.57 -5.15
N PRO A 39 -12.22 7.74 -5.73
CA PRO A 39 -12.06 9.03 -5.05
C PRO A 39 -12.90 9.14 -3.77
N ARG A 40 -13.98 8.35 -3.62
CA ARG A 40 -14.77 8.29 -2.39
C ARG A 40 -14.05 7.59 -1.23
N ALA A 41 -12.96 6.89 -1.52
CA ALA A 41 -12.12 6.19 -0.56
C ALA A 41 -10.89 7.03 -0.12
N SER A 42 -10.82 8.31 -0.48
CA SER A 42 -9.67 9.20 -0.23
C SER A 42 -9.33 9.38 1.26
N ASP A 43 -10.32 9.22 2.14
CA ASP A 43 -10.16 9.44 3.58
C ASP A 43 -9.66 8.19 4.34
N ILE A 44 -9.50 7.06 3.64
CA ILE A 44 -9.01 5.80 4.23
C ILE A 44 -7.70 5.98 4.99
N PRO A 45 -6.65 6.64 4.46
CA PRO A 45 -5.40 6.78 5.20
C PRO A 45 -5.54 7.56 6.51
N GLN A 46 -6.43 8.56 6.54
CA GLN A 46 -6.74 9.30 7.76
C GLN A 46 -7.50 8.43 8.77
N ALA A 47 -8.43 7.60 8.31
CA ALA A 47 -9.14 6.65 9.16
C ALA A 47 -8.18 5.60 9.75
N VAL A 48 -7.20 5.13 8.95
CA VAL A 48 -6.12 4.22 9.40
C VAL A 48 -5.26 4.90 10.45
N ALA A 49 -4.86 6.17 10.25
CA ALA A 49 -4.11 6.93 11.25
C ALA A 49 -4.85 7.03 12.57
N GLY A 50 -6.14 7.35 12.52
CA GLY A 50 -7.00 7.40 13.71
C GLY A 50 -7.14 6.06 14.43
N TYR A 51 -7.17 4.95 13.68
CA TYR A 51 -7.25 3.60 14.25
C TYR A 51 -5.95 3.19 14.95
N LEU A 52 -4.80 3.39 14.30
CA LEU A 52 -3.49 3.02 14.85
C LEU A 52 -3.04 3.94 16.00
N GLY A 53 -3.51 5.20 16.01
CA GLY A 53 -3.36 6.15 17.12
C GLY A 53 -2.01 6.85 17.23
N ASP A 54 -0.93 6.26 16.73
CA ASP A 54 0.44 6.82 16.74
C ASP A 54 0.94 7.19 15.32
N GLU A 55 0.04 7.25 14.37
CA GLU A 55 0.30 7.54 12.98
C GLU A 55 -0.18 8.95 12.59
N VAL A 56 0.50 9.54 11.61
CA VAL A 56 0.22 10.88 11.10
C VAL A 56 -0.15 10.84 9.62
N TYR A 57 -1.35 11.33 9.31
CA TYR A 57 -1.82 11.54 7.95
C TYR A 57 -2.86 12.68 7.93
N PRO A 58 -2.76 13.67 7.00
CA PRO A 58 -1.83 13.78 5.87
C PRO A 58 -0.40 14.20 6.25
N GLY A 59 -0.15 14.70 7.45
CA GLY A 59 1.12 15.24 7.87
C GLY A 59 1.47 16.60 7.22
N GLU A 60 2.57 17.19 7.66
CA GLU A 60 3.08 18.46 7.18
C GLU A 60 4.36 18.25 6.35
N MET A 61 4.59 19.14 5.39
CA MET A 61 5.85 19.21 4.65
C MET A 61 6.85 20.04 5.42
N ILE A 62 8.06 19.53 5.63
CA ILE A 62 9.16 20.23 6.27
C ILE A 62 9.96 20.94 5.19
N LEU A 63 10.14 22.25 5.37
CA LEU A 63 10.93 23.10 4.47
C LEU A 63 12.19 23.58 5.18
N ASP A 64 13.28 23.75 4.42
CA ASP A 64 14.48 24.45 4.89
C ASP A 64 14.33 25.99 4.78
N GLU A 65 15.35 26.72 5.20
CA GLU A 65 15.36 28.21 5.15
C GLU A 65 15.25 28.75 3.72
N ALA A 66 15.65 27.99 2.71
CA ALA A 66 15.55 28.33 1.30
C ALA A 66 14.19 27.96 0.66
N GLY A 67 13.30 27.29 1.44
CA GLY A 67 11.99 26.81 0.97
C GLY A 67 12.02 25.47 0.24
N ASN A 68 13.13 24.73 0.28
CA ASN A 68 13.19 23.40 -0.29
C ASN A 68 12.48 22.39 0.61
N ARG A 69 11.84 21.39 -0.02
CA ARG A 69 11.17 20.29 0.69
C ARG A 69 12.20 19.27 1.16
N VAL A 70 12.49 19.26 2.46
CA VAL A 70 13.54 18.42 3.05
C VAL A 70 12.99 17.25 3.85
N GLY A 71 11.68 17.21 4.12
CA GLY A 71 11.07 16.12 4.88
C GLY A 71 9.57 16.22 5.00
N SER A 72 8.97 15.31 5.77
CA SER A 72 7.55 15.32 6.10
C SER A 72 7.33 14.69 7.47
N THR A 73 6.28 15.11 8.17
CA THR A 73 5.81 14.47 9.41
C THR A 73 4.92 13.26 9.15
N ARG A 74 4.56 13.00 7.88
CA ARG A 74 3.70 11.88 7.50
C ARG A 74 4.36 10.54 7.84
N THR A 75 3.60 9.64 8.47
CA THR A 75 4.05 8.29 8.80
C THR A 75 3.34 7.20 7.98
N ILE A 76 2.22 7.52 7.32
CA ILE A 76 1.49 6.60 6.45
C ILE A 76 1.78 6.92 4.98
N PHE A 77 2.26 5.92 4.25
CA PHE A 77 2.36 5.94 2.80
C PHE A 77 1.22 5.17 2.17
N THR A 78 0.89 5.50 0.93
CA THR A 78 -0.29 4.99 0.27
C THR A 78 0.03 4.35 -1.07
N VAL A 79 -0.56 3.19 -1.31
CA VAL A 79 -0.64 2.54 -2.61
C VAL A 79 -2.10 2.45 -3.01
N THR A 80 -2.45 2.99 -4.17
CA THR A 80 -3.80 2.91 -4.71
C THR A 80 -3.84 2.09 -5.99
N ASN A 81 -4.80 1.17 -6.06
CA ASN A 81 -5.04 0.34 -7.24
C ASN A 81 -6.53 -0.03 -7.34
N GLY A 82 -6.92 -0.74 -8.38
CA GLY A 82 -8.28 -1.26 -8.50
C GLY A 82 -8.61 -2.21 -7.35
N GLY A 83 -9.58 -1.82 -6.50
CA GLY A 83 -10.04 -2.62 -5.36
C GLY A 83 -9.16 -2.57 -4.10
N GLY A 84 -7.98 -1.94 -4.16
CA GLY A 84 -7.04 -1.96 -3.02
C GLY A 84 -6.42 -3.34 -2.79
N ARG A 85 -6.08 -4.07 -3.87
CA ARG A 85 -5.59 -5.46 -3.81
C ARG A 85 -4.09 -5.52 -3.53
N ALA A 86 -3.68 -6.46 -2.68
CA ALA A 86 -2.29 -6.64 -2.26
C ALA A 86 -1.36 -7.12 -3.39
N ALA A 87 -1.86 -7.94 -4.32
CA ALA A 87 -1.05 -8.56 -5.37
C ALA A 87 -0.23 -7.55 -6.19
N THR A 88 -0.82 -6.40 -6.53
CA THR A 88 -0.15 -5.36 -7.32
C THR A 88 0.73 -4.43 -6.48
N ALA A 89 0.73 -4.57 -5.16
CA ALA A 89 1.49 -3.74 -4.22
C ALA A 89 2.76 -4.43 -3.69
N LEU A 90 2.98 -5.73 -3.95
CA LEU A 90 4.09 -6.51 -3.37
C LEU A 90 5.46 -5.88 -3.59
N MET A 91 5.75 -5.38 -4.80
CA MET A 91 7.02 -4.71 -5.09
C MET A 91 7.19 -3.46 -4.23
N THR A 92 6.14 -2.66 -4.12
CA THR A 92 6.16 -1.44 -3.28
C THR A 92 6.34 -1.77 -1.80
N VAL A 93 5.75 -2.88 -1.29
CA VAL A 93 6.00 -3.32 0.09
C VAL A 93 7.48 -3.60 0.32
N ALA A 94 8.13 -4.35 -0.59
CA ALA A 94 9.56 -4.65 -0.48
C ALA A 94 10.45 -3.40 -0.55
N GLU A 95 10.15 -2.48 -1.49
CA GLU A 95 10.87 -1.22 -1.64
C GLU A 95 10.73 -0.32 -0.40
N MET A 96 9.52 -0.23 0.14
CA MET A 96 9.26 0.62 1.31
C MET A 96 9.84 0.02 2.58
N ASP A 97 9.88 -1.30 2.70
CA ASP A 97 10.60 -1.94 3.82
C ASP A 97 12.11 -1.70 3.71
N TYR A 98 12.71 -1.89 2.53
CA TYR A 98 14.12 -1.62 2.28
C TYR A 98 14.51 -0.17 2.63
N LEU A 99 13.67 0.80 2.26
CA LEU A 99 13.94 2.22 2.44
C LEU A 99 13.66 2.71 3.87
N PHE A 100 12.63 2.17 4.53
CA PHE A 100 12.05 2.74 5.75
C PHE A 100 11.83 1.74 6.89
N ASN A 101 12.07 0.45 6.69
CA ASN A 101 11.81 -0.59 7.69
C ASN A 101 10.35 -0.54 8.20
N VAL A 102 9.41 -0.78 7.27
CA VAL A 102 7.97 -0.69 7.51
C VAL A 102 7.52 -1.60 8.65
N GLN A 103 6.67 -1.08 9.54
CA GLN A 103 6.16 -1.81 10.69
C GLN A 103 4.78 -2.43 10.43
N ASN A 104 3.97 -1.75 9.60
CA ASN A 104 2.60 -2.16 9.33
C ASN A 104 2.31 -2.10 7.82
N VAL A 105 1.60 -3.12 7.32
CA VAL A 105 0.94 -3.07 6.01
C VAL A 105 -0.55 -3.25 6.24
N VAL A 106 -1.33 -2.34 5.70
CA VAL A 106 -2.79 -2.27 5.88
C VAL A 106 -3.46 -2.40 4.54
N VAL A 107 -4.33 -3.39 4.37
CA VAL A 107 -5.17 -3.58 3.18
C VAL A 107 -6.60 -3.14 3.52
N VAL A 108 -7.16 -2.23 2.72
CA VAL A 108 -8.50 -1.70 2.98
C VAL A 108 -9.39 -1.85 1.74
N HIS A 109 -10.44 -2.66 1.88
CA HIS A 109 -11.56 -2.67 0.96
C HIS A 109 -12.65 -1.70 1.43
N HIS A 110 -13.50 -1.27 0.50
CA HIS A 110 -14.56 -0.31 0.84
C HIS A 110 -15.91 -0.68 0.26
N SER A 111 -16.98 -0.20 0.89
CA SER A 111 -18.34 -0.40 0.41
C SER A 111 -18.55 0.18 -0.99
N PHE A 112 -19.38 -0.48 -1.79
CA PHE A 112 -19.70 -0.07 -3.17
C PHE A 112 -18.49 0.07 -4.10
N CYS A 113 -17.46 -0.74 -3.88
CA CYS A 113 -16.28 -0.78 -4.73
C CYS A 113 -16.63 -1.30 -6.15
N GLY A 114 -16.13 -0.63 -7.17
CA GLY A 114 -16.34 -1.06 -8.56
C GLY A 114 -15.82 -2.47 -8.85
N THR A 115 -14.75 -2.91 -8.19
CA THR A 115 -14.19 -4.26 -8.35
C THR A 115 -15.05 -5.36 -7.73
N SER A 116 -16.05 -5.03 -6.91
CA SER A 116 -17.06 -5.98 -6.42
C SER A 116 -18.25 -6.17 -7.38
N SER A 117 -18.29 -5.45 -8.50
CA SER A 117 -19.42 -5.49 -9.45
C SER A 117 -19.29 -6.53 -10.56
N PHE A 118 -18.19 -7.26 -10.62
CA PHE A 118 -17.93 -8.28 -11.64
C PHE A 118 -17.14 -9.46 -11.10
N MET A 119 -17.15 -10.57 -11.84
CA MET A 119 -16.30 -11.73 -11.62
C MET A 119 -15.14 -11.73 -12.62
N PRO A 120 -13.98 -12.33 -12.30
CA PRO A 120 -12.79 -12.34 -13.16
C PRO A 120 -13.09 -12.77 -14.61
N GLU A 121 -13.89 -13.81 -14.79
CA GLU A 121 -14.22 -14.37 -16.10
C GLU A 121 -14.94 -13.33 -17.00
N ARG A 122 -15.75 -12.46 -16.40
CA ARG A 122 -16.45 -11.41 -17.13
C ARG A 122 -15.48 -10.36 -17.68
N LEU A 123 -14.47 -9.99 -16.89
CA LEU A 123 -13.41 -9.10 -17.32
C LEU A 123 -12.60 -9.73 -18.47
N PHE A 124 -12.15 -10.96 -18.29
CA PHE A 124 -11.35 -11.68 -19.30
C PHE A 124 -12.12 -11.85 -20.60
N LYS A 125 -13.38 -12.29 -20.52
CA LYS A 125 -14.26 -12.39 -21.69
C LYS A 125 -14.41 -11.05 -22.41
N LYS A 126 -14.56 -9.94 -21.68
CA LYS A 126 -14.66 -8.61 -22.27
C LYS A 126 -13.41 -8.24 -23.06
N PHE A 127 -12.22 -8.53 -22.53
CA PHE A 127 -10.95 -8.26 -23.21
C PHE A 127 -10.78 -9.14 -24.46
N HIS A 128 -11.12 -10.43 -24.34
CA HIS A 128 -11.09 -11.34 -25.48
C HIS A 128 -12.02 -10.87 -26.61
N ASP A 129 -13.27 -10.55 -26.29
CA ASP A 129 -14.27 -10.18 -27.29
C ASP A 129 -14.00 -8.82 -27.97
N ALA A 130 -13.55 -7.84 -27.18
CA ALA A 130 -13.37 -6.47 -27.66
C ALA A 130 -12.00 -6.20 -28.28
N TYR A 131 -10.96 -6.89 -27.82
CA TYR A 131 -9.57 -6.60 -28.16
C TYR A 131 -8.80 -7.82 -28.69
N HIS A 132 -9.44 -8.98 -28.78
CA HIS A 132 -8.81 -10.28 -29.13
C HIS A 132 -7.60 -10.59 -28.27
N ALA A 133 -7.61 -10.19 -26.99
CA ALA A 133 -6.53 -10.35 -26.05
C ALA A 133 -6.92 -11.29 -24.91
N ASP A 134 -6.09 -12.30 -24.66
CA ASP A 134 -6.19 -13.14 -23.47
C ASP A 134 -5.29 -12.57 -22.38
N ILE A 135 -5.92 -12.04 -21.34
CA ILE A 135 -5.23 -11.47 -20.16
C ILE A 135 -5.36 -12.36 -18.92
N SER A 136 -5.96 -13.54 -19.03
CA SER A 136 -6.27 -14.42 -17.89
C SER A 136 -5.02 -14.92 -17.17
N THR A 137 -3.89 -15.03 -17.88
CA THR A 137 -2.62 -15.50 -17.32
C THR A 137 -1.70 -14.39 -16.78
N LEU A 138 -2.10 -13.13 -16.94
CA LEU A 138 -1.29 -11.98 -16.52
C LEU A 138 -1.44 -11.64 -15.03
N PHE A 139 -2.52 -12.12 -14.42
CA PHE A 139 -2.90 -11.71 -13.07
C PHE A 139 -3.19 -12.93 -12.18
N ASP A 140 -2.99 -12.77 -10.88
CA ASP A 140 -3.58 -13.64 -9.89
C ASP A 140 -5.11 -13.48 -9.93
N GLN A 141 -5.81 -14.54 -10.31
CA GLN A 141 -7.25 -14.49 -10.59
C GLN A 141 -8.08 -14.13 -9.35
N GLU A 142 -7.66 -14.59 -8.16
CA GLU A 142 -8.33 -14.26 -6.91
C GLU A 142 -8.17 -12.79 -6.51
N SER A 143 -7.15 -12.11 -7.05
CA SER A 143 -6.91 -10.69 -6.84
C SER A 143 -7.57 -9.75 -7.85
N VAL A 144 -8.21 -10.27 -8.91
CA VAL A 144 -8.79 -9.45 -9.99
C VAL A 144 -10.10 -8.77 -9.57
N ALA A 145 -10.90 -9.42 -8.74
CA ALA A 145 -12.21 -8.94 -8.30
C ALA A 145 -12.37 -9.08 -6.78
N ILE A 146 -13.45 -8.52 -6.24
CA ILE A 146 -13.84 -8.67 -4.83
C ILE A 146 -15.24 -9.31 -4.81
N PRO A 147 -15.36 -10.62 -4.96
CA PRO A 147 -16.66 -11.31 -4.89
C PRO A 147 -17.25 -11.31 -3.48
N ASP A 148 -16.39 -11.36 -2.47
CA ASP A 148 -16.68 -11.28 -1.06
C ASP A 148 -15.59 -10.50 -0.34
N PHE A 149 -15.96 -9.54 0.50
CA PHE A 149 -14.98 -8.63 1.13
C PHE A 149 -14.10 -9.33 2.17
N GLU A 150 -14.65 -10.24 2.97
CA GLU A 150 -13.91 -10.93 4.02
C GLU A 150 -12.92 -11.92 3.39
N GLN A 151 -13.39 -12.74 2.44
CA GLN A 151 -12.54 -13.69 1.73
C GLN A 151 -11.44 -13.00 0.94
N SER A 152 -11.75 -11.87 0.28
CA SER A 152 -10.75 -11.10 -0.46
C SER A 152 -9.68 -10.49 0.44
N LEU A 153 -10.06 -9.98 1.62
CA LEU A 153 -9.10 -9.49 2.61
C LEU A 153 -8.25 -10.62 3.18
N GLN A 154 -8.85 -11.77 3.45
CA GLN A 154 -8.10 -12.95 3.89
C GLN A 154 -7.07 -13.37 2.86
N HIS A 155 -7.48 -13.51 1.58
CA HIS A 155 -6.57 -13.83 0.48
C HIS A 155 -5.42 -12.83 0.37
N ASP A 156 -5.71 -11.52 0.43
CA ASP A 156 -4.70 -10.47 0.35
C ASP A 156 -3.68 -10.54 1.50
N LEU A 157 -4.11 -10.81 2.74
CA LEU A 157 -3.20 -10.96 3.87
C LEU A 157 -2.38 -12.26 3.78
N GLU A 158 -2.98 -13.36 3.36
CA GLU A 158 -2.27 -14.63 3.12
C GLU A 158 -1.21 -14.48 2.02
N LEU A 159 -1.53 -13.79 0.93
CA LEU A 159 -0.61 -13.47 -0.15
C LEU A 159 0.58 -12.63 0.36
N LEU A 160 0.31 -11.58 1.13
CA LEU A 160 1.37 -10.78 1.76
C LEU A 160 2.23 -11.63 2.69
N ARG A 161 1.62 -12.41 3.59
CA ARG A 161 2.34 -13.20 4.60
C ARG A 161 3.18 -14.33 3.99
N SER A 162 2.71 -14.94 2.91
CA SER A 162 3.43 -16.01 2.20
C SER A 162 4.55 -15.49 1.30
N SER A 163 4.50 -14.20 0.92
CA SER A 163 5.48 -13.61 0.03
C SER A 163 6.83 -13.38 0.72
N PRO A 164 7.95 -13.78 0.10
CA PRO A 164 9.29 -13.44 0.59
C PRO A 164 9.60 -11.94 0.50
N ALA A 165 8.80 -11.16 -0.23
CA ALA A 165 8.92 -9.71 -0.33
C ALA A 165 8.39 -8.96 0.90
N VAL A 166 7.71 -9.67 1.82
CA VAL A 166 7.14 -9.09 3.04
C VAL A 166 7.88 -9.66 4.27
N PRO A 167 8.70 -8.85 4.97
CA PRO A 167 9.44 -9.30 6.13
C PRO A 167 8.54 -9.82 7.26
N ARG A 168 9.03 -10.81 7.99
CA ARG A 168 8.25 -11.47 9.05
C ARG A 168 7.84 -10.56 10.21
N HIS A 169 8.60 -9.49 10.47
CA HIS A 169 8.27 -8.54 11.55
C HIS A 169 7.07 -7.64 11.22
N VAL A 170 6.72 -7.49 9.95
CA VAL A 170 5.64 -6.61 9.50
C VAL A 170 4.29 -7.14 10.00
N LYS A 171 3.55 -6.28 10.67
CA LYS A 171 2.16 -6.54 11.08
C LYS A 171 1.23 -6.28 9.90
N LEU A 172 0.29 -7.19 9.66
CA LEU A 172 -0.67 -7.09 8.58
C LEU A 172 -2.06 -6.85 9.14
N TYR A 173 -2.80 -5.93 8.53
CA TYR A 173 -4.17 -5.60 8.90
C TYR A 173 -5.07 -5.59 7.67
N GLY A 174 -6.25 -6.19 7.79
CA GLY A 174 -7.33 -6.15 6.80
C GLY A 174 -8.52 -5.38 7.35
N PHE A 175 -8.91 -4.30 6.67
CA PHE A 175 -10.04 -3.45 7.05
C PHE A 175 -11.10 -3.36 5.98
N PHE A 176 -12.33 -3.16 6.43
CA PHE A 176 -13.43 -2.71 5.61
C PHE A 176 -13.77 -1.25 5.93
N TYR A 177 -13.86 -0.41 4.92
CA TYR A 177 -14.22 1.00 5.06
C TYR A 177 -15.62 1.27 4.51
N GLU A 178 -16.51 1.76 5.35
CA GLU A 178 -17.84 2.17 4.94
C GLU A 178 -17.82 3.62 4.47
N ILE A 179 -17.95 3.83 3.16
CA ILE A 179 -17.80 5.15 2.51
C ILE A 179 -18.75 6.19 3.10
N ASN A 180 -20.01 5.83 3.35
CA ASN A 180 -21.03 6.80 3.75
C ASN A 180 -20.86 7.30 5.19
N SER A 181 -20.38 6.44 6.09
CA SER A 181 -20.20 6.79 7.50
C SER A 181 -18.75 7.18 7.83
N GLY A 182 -17.78 6.87 6.94
CA GLY A 182 -16.36 7.02 7.22
C GLY A 182 -15.81 6.00 8.24
N ARG A 183 -16.60 4.96 8.58
CA ARG A 183 -16.20 3.98 9.58
C ARG A 183 -15.22 2.97 9.03
N LEU A 184 -14.08 2.82 9.70
CA LEU A 184 -13.09 1.77 9.47
C LEU A 184 -13.36 0.61 10.43
N ILE A 185 -13.50 -0.61 9.88
CA ILE A 185 -13.82 -1.82 10.65
C ILE A 185 -12.69 -2.81 10.42
N GLU A 186 -12.02 -3.23 11.49
CA GLU A 186 -11.06 -4.32 11.41
C GLU A 186 -11.80 -5.64 11.15
N VAL A 187 -11.39 -6.34 10.09
CA VAL A 187 -11.92 -7.65 9.71
C VAL A 187 -10.98 -8.75 10.19
N LEU A 188 -9.68 -8.57 9.95
CA LEU A 188 -8.66 -9.53 10.38
C LEU A 188 -7.31 -8.85 10.55
N ARG A 189 -6.42 -9.51 11.31
CA ARG A 189 -5.02 -9.12 11.47
C ARG A 189 -4.10 -10.33 11.55
N ASP A 190 -2.86 -10.15 11.11
CA ASP A 190 -1.77 -11.10 11.34
C ASP A 190 -0.59 -10.35 11.99
N ILE A 191 -0.43 -10.56 13.29
CA ILE A 191 0.62 -9.95 14.09
C ILE A 191 1.60 -11.05 14.49
N PRO A 192 2.86 -10.97 14.04
CA PRO A 192 3.87 -11.95 14.39
C PRO A 192 4.04 -12.04 15.92
N ALA A 193 4.15 -13.25 16.42
CA ALA A 193 4.54 -13.44 17.82
C ALA A 193 5.91 -12.78 18.04
N LEU A 194 6.04 -12.00 19.12
CA LEU A 194 7.33 -11.45 19.53
C LEU A 194 8.24 -12.64 19.83
N THR A 195 9.15 -12.96 18.90
CA THR A 195 10.26 -13.86 19.23
C THR A 195 11.12 -13.12 20.25
N ALA A 196 11.16 -13.63 21.48
CA ALA A 196 12.11 -13.16 22.48
C ALA A 196 13.50 -13.24 21.86
N ALA A 197 14.18 -12.08 21.75
CA ALA A 197 15.54 -11.97 21.28
C ALA A 197 16.52 -12.57 22.30
#